data_ec2a861e7b5c34f27e782f2330a7311c
#
_entry.id   ec2a861e7b5c34f27e782f2330a7311c
#
_cell.length_a   1.000
_cell.length_b   1.000
_cell.length_c   1.000
_cell.angle_alpha   90.00
_cell.angle_beta   90.00
_cell.angle_gamma   90.00
#
_symmetry.space_group_name_H-M   'P 1'
#
loop_
_entity.id
_entity.type
_entity.pdbx_description
1 polymer ?
#
loop_
_entity_poly.entity_id
_entity_poly.type
_entity_poly.pdbx_seq_one_letter_code
_entity_poly.pdbx_strand_id
1 'polypeptide(L)'
;MVEEIPWSEGKRPVTQTMMGFLARWTRRLSWKETAQVFQTSWENVYRSVEWFVAWGLAQRKLEGVGSLGIDEIHWGRGKRADNFLTVLYQIDSGCRRLLWVGPRRTQATLKRGLAGLGPELVKGLRFVCSDMWKPYLGVIARQASQARHGLDRFHITMHLNQAVDQVRRGESTRLRAAGKKERLKHMRWTLLRRGSRVRGRARQKLQALLSSKLATARAWELKESLCHLWTYKSLLWARTFLDYWCWRATRSRLEPMKRVARMLRAHEELLMNWFRAKGEISSGAVEGLNNKIRVVTRRSYGFRTYRAMEIALYHTLGRLPEPPWTHRFC
;
A
#
# COMPACT_ATOMS: atom_id res chain seq x y z
N MET A 1 -42.01 23.05 -22.76
CA MET A 1 -41.20 23.36 -21.57
C MET A 1 -41.05 22.08 -20.76
N VAL A 2 -39.86 21.63 -20.44
CA VAL A 2 -39.69 20.48 -19.56
C VAL A 2 -39.61 21.04 -18.14
N GLU A 3 -40.51 20.61 -17.28
CA GLU A 3 -40.61 21.03 -15.88
C GLU A 3 -39.34 20.62 -15.13
N GLU A 4 -38.67 21.56 -14.47
CA GLU A 4 -37.54 21.27 -13.61
C GLU A 4 -38.00 20.71 -12.27
N ILE A 5 -37.86 19.41 -12.08
CA ILE A 5 -38.27 18.74 -10.84
C ILE A 5 -37.03 18.55 -9.94
N PRO A 6 -37.15 18.92 -8.65
CA PRO A 6 -35.99 19.00 -7.74
C PRO A 6 -35.33 17.64 -7.41
N TRP A 7 -35.99 16.52 -7.67
CA TRP A 7 -35.48 15.16 -7.43
C TRP A 7 -34.97 14.46 -8.69
N SER A 8 -34.98 15.13 -9.85
CA SER A 8 -34.44 14.61 -11.11
C SER A 8 -33.59 15.66 -11.80
N GLU A 9 -32.51 15.25 -12.44
CA GLU A 9 -31.62 16.12 -13.19
C GLU A 9 -31.45 15.56 -14.60
N GLY A 10 -31.96 16.29 -15.59
CA GLY A 10 -31.89 15.88 -16.98
C GLY A 10 -32.75 14.62 -17.30
N LYS A 11 -32.45 13.96 -18.41
CA LYS A 11 -33.13 12.72 -18.85
C LYS A 11 -32.58 11.46 -18.15
N ARG A 12 -32.64 11.39 -16.82
CA ARG A 12 -32.18 10.22 -16.07
C ARG A 12 -33.34 9.26 -15.76
N PRO A 13 -33.17 7.94 -15.93
CA PRO A 13 -34.23 6.96 -15.70
C PRO A 13 -34.52 6.70 -14.21
N VAL A 14 -33.69 7.25 -13.30
CA VAL A 14 -33.80 7.09 -11.85
C VAL A 14 -33.65 8.43 -11.14
N THR A 15 -34.38 8.63 -10.06
CA THR A 15 -34.30 9.82 -9.22
C THR A 15 -32.96 9.91 -8.47
N GLN A 16 -32.57 11.11 -8.05
CA GLN A 16 -31.33 11.30 -7.25
C GLN A 16 -31.37 10.50 -5.94
N THR A 17 -32.54 10.41 -5.29
CA THR A 17 -32.71 9.58 -4.08
C THR A 17 -32.43 8.11 -4.37
N MET A 18 -33.00 7.58 -5.48
CA MET A 18 -32.72 6.19 -5.89
C MET A 18 -31.26 5.98 -6.28
N MET A 19 -30.63 6.95 -6.92
CA MET A 19 -29.18 6.89 -7.22
C MET A 19 -28.36 6.80 -5.93
N GLY A 20 -28.68 7.62 -4.92
CA GLY A 20 -28.02 7.55 -3.61
C GLY A 20 -28.23 6.21 -2.91
N PHE A 21 -29.45 5.66 -2.98
CA PHE A 21 -29.79 4.34 -2.46
C PHE A 21 -28.97 3.24 -3.13
N LEU A 22 -28.96 3.17 -4.46
CA LEU A 22 -28.18 2.18 -5.22
C LEU A 22 -26.68 2.32 -4.91
N ALA A 23 -26.15 3.54 -4.89
CA ALA A 23 -24.76 3.78 -4.55
C ALA A 23 -24.39 3.25 -3.14
N ARG A 24 -25.24 3.44 -2.14
CA ARG A 24 -24.98 2.90 -0.78
C ARG A 24 -24.94 1.38 -0.75
N TRP A 25 -25.84 0.70 -1.47
CA TRP A 25 -25.83 -0.76 -1.52
C TRP A 25 -24.61 -1.32 -2.22
N THR A 26 -24.05 -0.63 -3.21
CA THR A 26 -22.80 -1.06 -3.88
C THR A 26 -21.58 -1.04 -2.98
N ARG A 27 -21.63 -0.47 -1.79
CA ARG A 27 -20.58 -0.65 -0.77
C ARG A 27 -20.54 -2.07 -0.19
N ARG A 28 -21.67 -2.79 -0.23
CA ARG A 28 -21.86 -4.14 0.29
C ARG A 28 -21.95 -5.20 -0.80
N LEU A 29 -22.65 -4.90 -1.89
CA LEU A 29 -22.86 -5.78 -3.05
C LEU A 29 -21.97 -5.33 -4.22
N SER A 30 -21.72 -6.21 -5.19
CA SER A 30 -21.16 -5.80 -6.48
C SER A 30 -22.22 -5.02 -7.28
N TRP A 31 -21.79 -4.25 -8.28
CA TRP A 31 -22.73 -3.48 -9.11
C TRP A 31 -23.74 -4.38 -9.83
N LYS A 32 -23.29 -5.59 -10.26
CA LYS A 32 -24.17 -6.59 -10.88
C LYS A 32 -25.20 -7.14 -9.91
N GLU A 33 -24.78 -7.54 -8.70
CA GLU A 33 -25.67 -8.01 -7.65
C GLU A 33 -26.68 -6.94 -7.24
N THR A 34 -26.22 -5.68 -7.10
CA THR A 34 -27.12 -4.54 -6.81
C THR A 34 -28.18 -4.38 -7.90
N ALA A 35 -27.77 -4.46 -9.18
CA ALA A 35 -28.71 -4.39 -10.30
C ALA A 35 -29.76 -5.52 -10.24
N GLN A 36 -29.33 -6.73 -9.93
CA GLN A 36 -30.24 -7.90 -9.83
C GLN A 36 -31.20 -7.78 -8.65
N VAL A 37 -30.71 -7.41 -7.46
CA VAL A 37 -31.52 -7.30 -6.23
C VAL A 37 -32.60 -6.22 -6.38
N PHE A 38 -32.25 -5.09 -7.00
CA PHE A 38 -33.18 -3.94 -7.14
C PHE A 38 -33.82 -3.85 -8.52
N GLN A 39 -33.77 -4.93 -9.30
CA GLN A 39 -34.43 -5.07 -10.60
C GLN A 39 -34.19 -3.88 -11.54
N THR A 40 -32.94 -3.45 -11.60
CA THR A 40 -32.47 -2.33 -12.45
C THR A 40 -31.33 -2.75 -13.36
N SER A 41 -30.92 -1.90 -14.29
CA SER A 41 -29.79 -2.18 -15.15
C SER A 41 -28.45 -1.95 -14.45
N TRP A 42 -27.41 -2.71 -14.85
CA TRP A 42 -26.07 -2.47 -14.39
C TRP A 42 -25.58 -1.04 -14.69
N GLU A 43 -26.03 -0.48 -15.79
CA GLU A 43 -25.67 0.88 -16.20
C GLU A 43 -26.28 1.93 -15.27
N ASN A 44 -27.52 1.75 -14.83
CA ASN A 44 -28.14 2.62 -13.84
C ASN A 44 -27.39 2.60 -12.53
N VAL A 45 -26.93 1.42 -12.07
CA VAL A 45 -26.10 1.30 -10.87
C VAL A 45 -24.75 2.00 -11.07
N TYR A 46 -24.08 1.78 -12.20
CA TYR A 46 -22.81 2.44 -12.51
C TYR A 46 -22.94 3.96 -12.51
N ARG A 47 -23.94 4.51 -13.23
CA ARG A 47 -24.20 5.95 -13.29
C ARG A 47 -24.56 6.53 -11.93
N SER A 48 -25.28 5.77 -11.10
CA SER A 48 -25.61 6.15 -9.73
C SER A 48 -24.36 6.30 -8.86
N VAL A 49 -23.44 5.34 -8.94
CA VAL A 49 -22.18 5.40 -8.20
C VAL A 49 -21.27 6.52 -8.75
N GLU A 50 -21.21 6.70 -10.06
CA GLU A 50 -20.44 7.78 -10.70
C GLU A 50 -20.93 9.15 -10.25
N TRP A 51 -22.25 9.39 -10.29
CA TRP A 51 -22.86 10.62 -9.80
C TRP A 51 -22.58 10.86 -8.32
N PHE A 52 -22.75 9.83 -7.48
CA PHE A 52 -22.49 9.90 -6.04
C PHE A 52 -21.04 10.28 -5.75
N VAL A 53 -20.10 9.68 -6.47
CA VAL A 53 -18.65 9.97 -6.35
C VAL A 53 -18.34 11.38 -6.84
N ALA A 54 -18.89 11.81 -7.99
CA ALA A 54 -18.67 13.14 -8.53
C ALA A 54 -19.16 14.22 -7.56
N TRP A 55 -20.39 14.05 -7.03
CA TRP A 55 -20.93 14.95 -6.01
C TRP A 55 -20.05 14.98 -4.76
N GLY A 56 -19.70 13.81 -4.24
CA GLY A 56 -18.88 13.71 -3.04
C GLY A 56 -17.48 14.31 -3.20
N LEU A 57 -16.85 14.19 -4.37
CA LEU A 57 -15.57 14.82 -4.68
C LEU A 57 -15.68 16.34 -4.76
N ALA A 58 -16.78 16.88 -5.31
CA ALA A 58 -17.05 18.32 -5.40
C ALA A 58 -17.25 18.94 -3.99
N GLN A 59 -17.91 18.21 -3.07
CA GLN A 59 -18.18 18.66 -1.71
C GLN A 59 -17.07 18.30 -0.70
N ARG A 60 -16.04 17.59 -1.15
CA ARG A 60 -14.98 17.10 -0.26
C ARG A 60 -14.09 18.21 0.25
N LYS A 61 -13.99 18.33 1.58
CA LYS A 61 -12.98 19.15 2.24
C LYS A 61 -11.72 18.35 2.53
N LEU A 62 -10.58 18.91 2.22
CA LEU A 62 -9.25 18.32 2.46
C LEU A 62 -8.54 18.91 3.68
N GLU A 63 -9.29 19.47 4.62
CA GLU A 63 -8.78 20.00 5.88
C GLU A 63 -8.23 18.89 6.78
N GLY A 64 -7.23 19.21 7.60
CA GLY A 64 -6.67 18.30 8.59
C GLY A 64 -5.81 17.17 8.03
N VAL A 65 -5.36 17.26 6.77
CA VAL A 65 -4.43 16.30 6.18
C VAL A 65 -3.00 16.67 6.59
N GLY A 66 -2.47 16.00 7.61
CA GLY A 66 -1.09 16.18 8.07
C GLY A 66 -0.13 15.09 7.60
N SER A 67 -0.65 13.93 7.22
CA SER A 67 0.15 12.75 6.88
C SER A 67 -0.31 12.13 5.57
N LEU A 68 0.60 12.04 4.60
CA LEU A 68 0.36 11.51 3.26
C LEU A 68 1.07 10.18 3.06
N GLY A 69 0.31 9.15 2.64
CA GLY A 69 0.85 7.88 2.14
C GLY A 69 0.86 7.87 0.62
N ILE A 70 1.97 7.48 0.01
CA ILE A 70 2.15 7.36 -1.44
C ILE A 70 2.52 5.93 -1.75
N ASP A 71 1.77 5.28 -2.62
CA ASP A 71 2.07 3.90 -3.04
C ASP A 71 1.60 3.64 -4.48
N GLU A 72 1.95 2.47 -4.99
CA GLU A 72 1.52 2.02 -6.30
C GLU A 72 0.75 0.71 -6.21
N ILE A 73 -0.27 0.61 -7.05
CA ILE A 73 -1.11 -0.57 -7.15
C ILE A 73 -1.02 -1.13 -8.56
N HIS A 74 -0.64 -2.39 -8.64
CA HIS A 74 -0.68 -3.11 -9.90
C HIS A 74 -2.13 -3.53 -10.19
N TRP A 75 -2.67 -3.11 -11.33
CA TRP A 75 -4.06 -3.40 -11.71
C TRP A 75 -4.22 -4.10 -13.07
N GLY A 76 -3.25 -3.93 -13.97
CA GLY A 76 -3.26 -4.53 -15.29
C GLY A 76 -2.48 -5.85 -15.38
N ARG A 77 -2.35 -6.41 -16.59
CA ARG A 77 -1.53 -7.59 -16.87
C ARG A 77 -0.11 -7.16 -17.27
N GLY A 78 0.91 -7.82 -16.69
CA GLY A 78 2.32 -7.53 -17.01
C GLY A 78 2.96 -6.48 -16.10
N LYS A 79 4.21 -6.08 -16.41
CA LYS A 79 5.04 -5.19 -15.57
C LYS A 79 5.24 -3.79 -16.13
N ARG A 80 4.52 -3.40 -17.18
CA ARG A 80 4.63 -2.07 -17.80
C ARG A 80 4.13 -0.98 -16.86
N ALA A 81 4.67 0.22 -16.97
CA ALA A 81 4.26 1.37 -16.14
C ALA A 81 2.75 1.66 -16.22
N ASP A 82 2.13 1.38 -17.35
CA ASP A 82 0.69 1.57 -17.59
C ASP A 82 -0.19 0.61 -16.78
N ASN A 83 0.37 -0.50 -16.28
CA ASN A 83 -0.34 -1.47 -15.45
C ASN A 83 -0.32 -1.13 -13.96
N PHE A 84 0.14 0.07 -13.60
CA PHE A 84 0.16 0.56 -12.23
C PHE A 84 -0.73 1.78 -12.08
N LEU A 85 -1.25 1.95 -10.88
CA LEU A 85 -1.88 3.19 -10.43
C LEU A 85 -0.99 3.81 -9.36
N THR A 86 -0.86 5.12 -9.40
CA THR A 86 -0.31 5.90 -8.28
C THR A 86 -1.46 6.28 -7.37
N VAL A 87 -1.33 6.04 -6.07
CA VAL A 87 -2.35 6.34 -5.07
C VAL A 87 -1.81 7.25 -3.98
N LEU A 88 -2.60 8.23 -3.59
CA LEU A 88 -2.31 9.14 -2.48
C LEU A 88 -3.37 8.94 -1.39
N TYR A 89 -2.92 8.67 -0.18
CA TYR A 89 -3.77 8.41 0.96
C TYR A 89 -3.56 9.44 2.07
N GLN A 90 -4.61 9.83 2.74
CA GLN A 90 -4.51 10.36 4.08
C GLN A 90 -4.27 9.20 5.05
N ILE A 91 -3.22 9.31 5.88
CA ILE A 91 -2.82 8.26 6.83
C ILE A 91 -2.77 8.73 8.28
N ASP A 92 -3.38 9.86 8.59
CA ASP A 92 -3.51 10.36 9.95
C ASP A 92 -4.25 9.35 10.85
N SER A 93 -3.95 9.33 12.15
CA SER A 93 -4.52 8.35 13.09
C SER A 93 -6.05 8.38 13.16
N GLY A 94 -6.65 9.56 13.06
CA GLY A 94 -8.11 9.76 13.08
C GLY A 94 -8.80 9.57 11.73
N CYS A 95 -8.08 9.67 10.61
CA CYS A 95 -8.66 9.60 9.28
C CYS A 95 -7.77 8.89 8.28
N ARG A 96 -8.26 7.79 7.74
CA ARG A 96 -7.58 7.02 6.68
C ARG A 96 -8.49 6.92 5.48
N ARG A 97 -8.10 7.56 4.37
CA ARG A 97 -8.90 7.60 3.14
C ARG A 97 -8.05 7.78 1.89
N LEU A 98 -8.61 7.42 0.76
CA LEU A 98 -8.05 7.73 -0.55
C LEU A 98 -8.25 9.22 -0.85
N LEU A 99 -7.17 9.92 -1.12
CA LEU A 99 -7.20 11.33 -1.53
C LEU A 99 -7.17 11.49 -3.03
N TRP A 100 -6.32 10.70 -3.71
CA TRP A 100 -6.18 10.77 -5.15
C TRP A 100 -5.69 9.44 -5.72
N VAL A 101 -6.11 9.15 -6.96
CA VAL A 101 -5.62 8.02 -7.75
C VAL A 101 -5.41 8.45 -9.18
N GLY A 102 -4.32 7.99 -9.78
CA GLY A 102 -4.00 8.30 -11.18
C GLY A 102 -3.38 7.11 -11.90
N PRO A 103 -3.58 7.02 -13.23
CA PRO A 103 -3.01 5.96 -14.04
C PRO A 103 -1.50 6.13 -14.18
N ARG A 104 -0.80 5.00 -14.29
CA ARG A 104 0.64 4.88 -14.47
C ARG A 104 1.46 5.14 -13.20
N ARG A 105 2.66 4.54 -13.22
CA ARG A 105 3.72 4.75 -12.23
C ARG A 105 4.79 5.66 -12.83
N THR A 106 4.59 6.97 -12.75
CA THR A 106 5.54 7.96 -13.28
C THR A 106 5.69 9.16 -12.37
N GLN A 107 6.82 9.90 -12.50
CA GLN A 107 6.99 11.18 -11.81
C GLN A 107 5.90 12.20 -12.17
N ALA A 108 5.51 12.23 -13.47
CA ALA A 108 4.45 13.12 -13.94
C ALA A 108 3.11 12.82 -13.28
N THR A 109 2.80 11.53 -13.09
CA THR A 109 1.57 11.11 -12.39
C THR A 109 1.59 11.55 -10.92
N LEU A 110 2.70 11.36 -10.21
CA LEU A 110 2.82 11.81 -8.83
C LEU A 110 2.72 13.34 -8.72
N LYS A 111 3.41 14.09 -9.60
CA LYS A 111 3.33 15.55 -9.63
C LYS A 111 1.89 16.03 -9.83
N ARG A 112 1.15 15.43 -10.79
CA ARG A 112 -0.26 15.72 -11.02
C ARG A 112 -1.14 15.40 -9.80
N GLY A 113 -0.85 14.30 -9.11
CA GLY A 113 -1.56 13.93 -7.87
C GLY A 113 -1.35 14.96 -6.76
N LEU A 114 -0.11 15.38 -6.52
CA LEU A 114 0.19 16.41 -5.52
C LEU A 114 -0.41 17.78 -5.90
N ALA A 115 -0.33 18.17 -7.18
CA ALA A 115 -0.98 19.39 -7.66
C ALA A 115 -2.51 19.35 -7.48
N GLY A 116 -3.14 18.20 -7.72
CA GLY A 116 -4.58 18.00 -7.50
C GLY A 116 -5.03 18.03 -6.04
N LEU A 117 -4.12 17.89 -5.07
CA LEU A 117 -4.41 18.13 -3.65
C LEU A 117 -4.38 19.62 -3.27
N GLY A 118 -3.76 20.44 -4.10
CA GLY A 118 -3.58 21.87 -3.86
C GLY A 118 -2.27 22.23 -3.13
N PRO A 119 -1.69 23.39 -3.46
CA PRO A 119 -0.38 23.79 -2.92
C PRO A 119 -0.39 24.01 -1.42
N GLU A 120 -1.46 24.55 -0.87
CA GLU A 120 -1.58 24.83 0.58
C GLU A 120 -1.61 23.53 1.39
N LEU A 121 -2.35 22.51 0.93
CA LEU A 121 -2.34 21.20 1.58
C LEU A 121 -0.94 20.59 1.54
N VAL A 122 -0.30 20.62 0.36
CA VAL A 122 1.04 20.01 0.20
C VAL A 122 2.06 20.71 1.08
N LYS A 123 2.03 22.06 1.18
CA LYS A 123 2.88 22.84 2.12
C LYS A 123 2.58 22.55 3.58
N GLY A 124 1.34 22.23 3.93
CA GLY A 124 0.91 21.89 5.30
C GLY A 124 1.24 20.46 5.74
N LEU A 125 1.77 19.62 4.85
CA LEU A 125 2.12 18.24 5.21
C LEU A 125 3.24 18.19 6.25
N ARG A 126 3.01 17.45 7.32
CA ARG A 126 4.01 17.16 8.36
C ARG A 126 4.80 15.88 8.04
N PHE A 127 4.13 14.89 7.44
CA PHE A 127 4.69 13.59 7.17
C PHE A 127 4.32 13.08 5.78
N VAL A 128 5.28 12.45 5.12
CA VAL A 128 5.06 11.68 3.89
C VAL A 128 5.63 10.27 4.09
N CYS A 129 4.87 9.24 3.76
CA CYS A 129 5.31 7.85 3.76
C CYS A 129 5.26 7.30 2.33
N SER A 130 6.37 6.75 1.82
CA SER A 130 6.44 6.12 0.51
C SER A 130 7.36 4.91 0.50
N ASP A 131 7.39 4.20 -0.64
CA ASP A 131 8.43 3.21 -0.92
C ASP A 131 9.78 3.88 -1.25
N MET A 132 10.79 3.06 -1.55
CA MET A 132 12.16 3.51 -1.90
C MET A 132 12.34 3.75 -3.41
N TRP A 133 11.27 3.97 -4.17
CA TRP A 133 11.42 4.18 -5.60
C TRP A 133 11.98 5.57 -5.91
N LYS A 134 13.25 5.61 -6.36
CA LYS A 134 14.01 6.85 -6.57
C LYS A 134 13.26 7.97 -7.30
N PRO A 135 12.49 7.71 -8.39
CA PRO A 135 11.74 8.77 -9.06
C PRO A 135 10.74 9.49 -8.16
N TYR A 136 10.07 8.78 -7.24
CA TYR A 136 9.14 9.41 -6.29
C TYR A 136 9.87 10.16 -5.20
N LEU A 137 10.98 9.60 -4.66
CA LEU A 137 11.80 10.29 -3.66
C LEU A 137 12.20 11.68 -4.14
N GLY A 138 12.63 11.80 -5.42
CA GLY A 138 13.01 13.08 -6.00
C GLY A 138 11.84 14.07 -6.18
N VAL A 139 10.63 13.61 -6.45
CA VAL A 139 9.44 14.47 -6.53
C VAL A 139 9.04 14.94 -5.13
N ILE A 140 9.00 14.04 -4.15
CA ILE A 140 8.65 14.34 -2.76
C ILE A 140 9.62 15.36 -2.16
N ALA A 141 10.92 15.16 -2.34
CA ALA A 141 11.95 16.08 -1.85
C ALA A 141 11.81 17.50 -2.41
N ARG A 142 11.29 17.67 -3.64
CA ARG A 142 11.08 18.99 -4.25
C ARG A 142 9.75 19.62 -3.91
N GLN A 143 8.66 18.85 -3.86
CA GLN A 143 7.30 19.38 -3.73
C GLN A 143 6.77 19.40 -2.29
N ALA A 144 7.31 18.53 -1.42
CA ALA A 144 6.95 18.44 -0.01
C ALA A 144 8.20 18.44 0.88
N SER A 145 9.16 19.33 0.58
CA SER A 145 10.47 19.41 1.23
C SER A 145 10.40 19.67 2.74
N GLN A 146 9.36 20.34 3.22
CA GLN A 146 9.11 20.63 4.64
C GLN A 146 8.60 19.40 5.40
N ALA A 147 8.00 18.43 4.71
CA ALA A 147 7.45 17.24 5.33
C ALA A 147 8.57 16.24 5.71
N ARG A 148 8.43 15.60 6.86
CA ARG A 148 9.31 14.50 7.23
C ARG A 148 8.96 13.28 6.38
N HIS A 149 9.83 12.95 5.45
CA HIS A 149 9.63 11.81 4.57
C HIS A 149 10.18 10.53 5.24
N GLY A 150 9.31 9.58 5.54
CA GLY A 150 9.64 8.26 6.08
C GLY A 150 9.41 7.15 5.06
N LEU A 151 10.22 6.08 5.15
CA LEU A 151 10.06 4.90 4.28
C LEU A 151 9.04 3.92 4.85
N ASP A 152 8.31 3.25 3.95
CA ASP A 152 7.41 2.16 4.33
C ASP A 152 8.21 0.93 4.78
N ARG A 153 8.02 0.55 6.05
CA ARG A 153 8.65 -0.62 6.68
C ARG A 153 8.30 -1.94 6.00
N PHE A 154 7.12 -2.00 5.37
CA PHE A 154 6.70 -3.20 4.65
C PHE A 154 7.64 -3.48 3.47
N HIS A 155 8.01 -2.46 2.70
CA HIS A 155 8.91 -2.59 1.56
C HIS A 155 10.32 -3.01 2.01
N ILE A 156 10.81 -2.53 3.16
CA ILE A 156 12.08 -2.98 3.74
C ILE A 156 12.02 -4.48 4.07
N THR A 157 10.95 -4.91 4.73
CA THR A 157 10.73 -6.33 5.05
C THR A 157 10.62 -7.18 3.78
N MET A 158 9.98 -6.67 2.75
CA MET A 158 9.87 -7.34 1.45
C MET A 158 11.26 -7.56 0.82
N HIS A 159 12.13 -6.56 0.80
CA HIS A 159 13.50 -6.69 0.30
C HIS A 159 14.33 -7.71 1.09
N LEU A 160 14.20 -7.73 2.42
CA LEU A 160 14.83 -8.75 3.26
C LEU A 160 14.34 -10.16 2.94
N ASN A 161 13.03 -10.33 2.81
CA ASN A 161 12.42 -11.60 2.46
C ASN A 161 12.87 -12.09 1.09
N GLN A 162 12.96 -11.19 0.10
CA GLN A 162 13.51 -11.50 -1.21
C GLN A 162 14.98 -11.93 -1.13
N ALA A 163 15.79 -11.25 -0.32
CA ALA A 163 17.19 -11.60 -0.12
C ALA A 163 17.37 -12.98 0.53
N VAL A 164 16.57 -13.31 1.56
CA VAL A 164 16.57 -14.65 2.18
C VAL A 164 16.18 -15.71 1.16
N ASP A 165 15.12 -15.48 0.36
CA ASP A 165 14.68 -16.46 -0.65
C ASP A 165 15.69 -16.63 -1.78
N GLN A 166 16.42 -15.58 -2.17
CA GLN A 166 17.51 -15.68 -3.14
C GLN A 166 18.67 -16.53 -2.60
N VAL A 167 19.09 -16.33 -1.36
CA VAL A 167 20.12 -17.16 -0.70
C VAL A 167 19.65 -18.60 -0.63
N ARG A 168 18.41 -18.85 -0.17
CA ARG A 168 17.83 -20.19 -0.09
C ARG A 168 17.84 -20.90 -1.43
N ARG A 169 17.38 -20.25 -2.50
CA ARG A 169 17.34 -20.82 -3.84
C ARG A 169 18.74 -21.18 -4.35
N GLY A 170 19.70 -20.26 -4.22
CA GLY A 170 21.08 -20.52 -4.65
C GLY A 170 21.74 -21.65 -3.86
N GLU A 171 21.46 -21.74 -2.54
CA GLU A 171 21.97 -22.82 -1.70
C GLU A 171 21.31 -24.17 -2.01
N SER A 172 19.97 -24.18 -2.23
CA SER A 172 19.24 -25.38 -2.64
C SER A 172 19.77 -25.95 -3.95
N THR A 173 20.05 -25.09 -4.94
CA THR A 173 20.66 -25.51 -6.23
C THR A 173 22.05 -26.11 -6.01
N ARG A 174 22.90 -25.51 -5.19
CA ARG A 174 24.26 -26.02 -4.86
C ARG A 174 24.21 -27.37 -4.15
N LEU A 175 23.31 -27.52 -3.17
CA LEU A 175 23.14 -28.78 -2.42
C LEU A 175 22.67 -29.90 -3.33
N ARG A 176 21.74 -29.60 -4.26
CA ARG A 176 21.26 -30.59 -5.25
C ARG A 176 22.38 -31.02 -6.20
N ALA A 177 23.14 -30.07 -6.73
CA ALA A 177 24.28 -30.37 -7.60
C ALA A 177 25.38 -31.21 -6.90
N ALA A 178 25.52 -31.07 -5.58
CA ALA A 178 26.44 -31.83 -4.76
C ALA A 178 25.86 -33.18 -4.26
N GLY A 179 24.70 -33.63 -4.76
CA GLY A 179 24.04 -34.87 -4.34
C GLY A 179 23.59 -34.91 -2.87
N LYS A 180 23.55 -33.73 -2.19
CA LYS A 180 23.19 -33.66 -0.77
C LYS A 180 21.67 -33.58 -0.58
N LYS A 181 21.18 -34.18 0.52
CA LYS A 181 19.77 -34.18 0.89
C LYS A 181 19.17 -32.76 0.88
N GLU A 182 18.01 -32.58 0.28
CA GLU A 182 17.31 -31.29 0.15
C GLU A 182 16.74 -30.79 1.49
N ARG A 183 17.59 -30.28 2.36
CA ARG A 183 17.17 -29.73 3.67
C ARG A 183 16.32 -28.46 3.58
N LEU A 184 16.34 -27.76 2.43
CA LEU A 184 15.66 -26.49 2.21
C LEU A 184 14.32 -26.64 1.46
N LYS A 185 13.94 -27.89 1.13
CA LYS A 185 12.67 -28.18 0.45
C LYS A 185 11.48 -27.76 1.33
N HIS A 186 10.51 -27.07 0.72
CA HIS A 186 9.30 -26.55 1.38
C HIS A 186 9.54 -25.53 2.53
N MET A 187 10.75 -25.01 2.73
CA MET A 187 11.04 -24.06 3.80
C MET A 187 10.75 -22.59 3.45
N ARG A 188 10.45 -22.27 2.17
CA ARG A 188 10.25 -20.89 1.74
C ARG A 188 9.32 -20.11 2.67
N TRP A 189 8.10 -20.57 2.85
CA TRP A 189 7.11 -19.86 3.66
C TRP A 189 7.44 -19.79 5.16
N THR A 190 8.15 -20.77 5.67
CA THR A 190 8.67 -20.76 7.06
C THR A 190 9.68 -19.65 7.23
N LEU A 191 10.62 -19.50 6.29
CA LEU A 191 11.69 -18.50 6.33
C LEU A 191 11.19 -17.06 6.12
N LEU A 192 10.10 -16.88 5.34
CA LEU A 192 9.52 -15.55 5.11
C LEU A 192 8.67 -15.07 6.29
N ARG A 193 8.16 -15.96 7.13
CA ARG A 193 7.45 -15.59 8.35
C ARG A 193 8.41 -15.03 9.40
N ARG A 194 7.88 -14.19 10.30
CA ARG A 194 8.59 -13.78 11.51
C ARG A 194 8.78 -14.98 12.43
N GLY A 195 9.96 -15.16 13.02
CA GLY A 195 10.29 -16.32 13.87
C GLY A 195 9.29 -16.54 14.99
N SER A 196 8.83 -15.46 15.62
CA SER A 196 7.80 -15.51 16.68
C SER A 196 6.45 -16.07 16.22
N ARG A 197 6.16 -16.12 14.91
CA ARG A 197 4.92 -16.66 14.32
C ARG A 197 5.06 -18.09 13.79
N VAL A 198 6.26 -18.67 13.84
CA VAL A 198 6.51 -20.04 13.39
C VAL A 198 6.19 -21.01 14.53
N ARG A 199 5.33 -21.99 14.28
CA ARG A 199 4.83 -22.97 15.28
C ARG A 199 4.98 -24.41 14.79
N GLY A 200 4.86 -25.36 15.71
CA GLY A 200 4.80 -26.81 15.47
C GLY A 200 5.96 -27.34 14.64
N ARG A 201 5.71 -28.26 13.73
CA ARG A 201 6.72 -28.90 12.86
C ARG A 201 7.58 -27.91 12.07
N ALA A 202 7.00 -26.76 11.67
CA ALA A 202 7.75 -25.72 10.97
C ALA A 202 8.83 -25.09 11.87
N ARG A 203 8.55 -24.92 13.19
CA ARG A 203 9.52 -24.43 14.18
C ARG A 203 10.67 -25.42 14.37
N GLN A 204 10.38 -26.70 14.49
CA GLN A 204 11.41 -27.74 14.60
C GLN A 204 12.34 -27.73 13.38
N LYS A 205 11.78 -27.69 12.16
CA LYS A 205 12.57 -27.58 10.93
C LYS A 205 13.43 -26.31 10.88
N LEU A 206 12.89 -25.20 11.37
CA LEU A 206 13.63 -23.94 11.44
C LEU A 206 14.78 -24.04 12.44
N GLN A 207 14.57 -24.61 13.61
CA GLN A 207 15.63 -24.82 14.60
C GLN A 207 16.74 -25.73 14.07
N ALA A 208 16.39 -26.85 13.42
CA ALA A 208 17.36 -27.74 12.77
C ALA A 208 18.15 -27.02 11.66
N LEU A 209 17.53 -26.07 10.95
CA LEU A 209 18.24 -25.21 9.99
C LEU A 209 19.20 -24.26 10.69
N LEU A 210 18.78 -23.58 11.76
CA LEU A 210 19.57 -22.60 12.50
C LEU A 210 20.80 -23.24 13.17
N SER A 211 20.70 -24.51 13.59
CA SER A 211 21.84 -25.30 14.09
C SER A 211 22.81 -25.73 12.98
N SER A 212 22.51 -25.45 11.71
CA SER A 212 23.36 -25.81 10.59
C SER A 212 24.29 -24.66 10.18
N LYS A 213 25.39 -24.99 9.49
CA LYS A 213 26.32 -23.99 8.91
C LYS A 213 25.83 -23.44 7.55
N LEU A 214 24.55 -23.60 7.21
CA LEU A 214 24.01 -23.18 5.92
C LEU A 214 23.93 -21.66 5.78
N ALA A 215 24.18 -21.17 4.58
CA ALA A 215 24.06 -19.75 4.25
C ALA A 215 22.65 -19.20 4.47
N THR A 216 21.63 -20.04 4.24
CA THR A 216 20.21 -19.70 4.48
C THR A 216 19.92 -19.44 5.95
N ALA A 217 20.52 -20.17 6.90
CA ALA A 217 20.39 -19.91 8.33
C ALA A 217 20.91 -18.52 8.68
N ARG A 218 22.13 -18.17 8.26
CA ARG A 218 22.74 -16.85 8.47
C ARG A 218 21.92 -15.72 7.84
N ALA A 219 21.37 -15.94 6.64
CA ALA A 219 20.50 -14.96 5.98
C ALA A 219 19.21 -14.72 6.78
N TRP A 220 18.63 -15.78 7.32
CA TRP A 220 17.42 -15.68 8.14
C TRP A 220 17.71 -14.96 9.46
N GLU A 221 18.81 -15.25 10.14
CA GLU A 221 19.23 -14.54 11.36
C GLU A 221 19.43 -13.04 11.12
N LEU A 222 20.06 -12.66 10.01
CA LEU A 222 20.17 -11.25 9.61
C LEU A 222 18.81 -10.61 9.40
N LYS A 223 17.87 -11.31 8.75
CA LYS A 223 16.50 -10.81 8.56
C LYS A 223 15.80 -10.60 9.92
N GLU A 224 15.83 -11.59 10.80
CA GLU A 224 15.16 -11.49 12.11
C GLU A 224 15.80 -10.40 12.98
N SER A 225 17.14 -10.28 12.98
CA SER A 225 17.81 -9.26 13.76
C SER A 225 17.44 -7.84 13.32
N LEU A 226 17.24 -7.56 12.01
CA LEU A 226 16.82 -6.22 11.58
C LEU A 226 15.41 -5.86 12.10
N CYS A 227 14.55 -6.84 12.38
CA CYS A 227 13.24 -6.56 12.96
C CYS A 227 13.33 -5.83 14.31
N HIS A 228 14.43 -5.98 15.04
CA HIS A 228 14.65 -5.27 16.31
C HIS A 228 14.92 -3.77 16.13
N LEU A 229 15.33 -3.32 14.94
CA LEU A 229 15.49 -1.89 14.66
C LEU A 229 14.28 -1.08 15.12
N TRP A 230 13.09 -1.59 14.85
CA TRP A 230 11.83 -0.86 15.13
C TRP A 230 11.39 -0.89 16.61
N THR A 231 12.13 -1.57 17.48
CA THR A 231 11.86 -1.57 18.93
C THR A 231 12.59 -0.46 19.67
N TYR A 232 13.58 0.16 19.06
CA TYR A 232 14.30 1.28 19.66
C TYR A 232 13.41 2.52 19.75
N LYS A 233 13.51 3.23 20.86
CA LYS A 233 12.85 4.53 21.08
C LYS A 233 13.80 5.69 20.81
N SER A 234 15.09 5.49 21.04
CA SER A 234 16.15 6.48 20.82
C SER A 234 16.64 6.44 19.38
N LEU A 235 16.71 7.60 18.74
CA LEU A 235 17.27 7.79 17.42
C LEU A 235 18.75 7.35 17.35
N LEU A 236 19.52 7.70 18.38
CA LEU A 236 20.95 7.35 18.47
C LEU A 236 21.13 5.83 18.47
N TRP A 237 20.43 5.14 19.36
CA TRP A 237 20.51 3.68 19.44
C TRP A 237 20.00 2.98 18.19
N ALA A 238 18.96 3.50 17.55
CA ALA A 238 18.47 2.98 16.28
C ALA A 238 19.53 3.11 15.17
N ARG A 239 20.22 4.26 15.09
CA ARG A 239 21.30 4.50 14.12
C ARG A 239 22.48 3.58 14.38
N THR A 240 22.98 3.51 15.62
CA THR A 240 24.08 2.62 16.02
C THR A 240 23.75 1.15 15.69
N PHE A 241 22.52 0.73 15.97
CA PHE A 241 22.08 -0.62 15.62
C PHE A 241 22.06 -0.85 14.11
N LEU A 242 21.56 0.11 13.32
CA LEU A 242 21.54 0.01 11.87
C LEU A 242 22.95 -0.09 11.28
N ASP A 243 23.89 0.71 11.78
CA ASP A 243 25.30 0.68 11.37
C ASP A 243 25.93 -0.67 11.67
N TYR A 244 25.72 -1.19 12.88
CA TYR A 244 26.22 -2.51 13.27
C TYR A 244 25.58 -3.61 12.41
N TRP A 245 24.28 -3.55 12.15
CA TRP A 245 23.61 -4.51 11.30
C TRP A 245 24.14 -4.47 9.85
N CYS A 246 24.32 -3.29 9.30
CA CYS A 246 24.89 -3.11 7.97
C CYS A 246 26.33 -3.62 7.90
N TRP A 247 27.13 -3.40 8.94
CA TRP A 247 28.49 -3.94 9.06
C TRP A 247 28.47 -5.48 9.05
N ARG A 248 27.60 -6.12 9.82
CA ARG A 248 27.43 -7.59 9.82
C ARG A 248 26.99 -8.10 8.45
N ALA A 249 25.98 -7.48 7.85
CA ALA A 249 25.42 -7.91 6.57
C ALA A 249 26.45 -7.80 5.43
N THR A 250 27.27 -6.75 5.40
CA THR A 250 28.32 -6.58 4.38
C THR A 250 29.45 -7.61 4.51
N ARG A 251 29.75 -8.10 5.72
CA ARG A 251 30.75 -9.14 5.98
C ARG A 251 30.20 -10.56 5.91
N SER A 252 28.91 -10.75 5.72
CA SER A 252 28.26 -12.08 5.74
C SER A 252 28.64 -13.00 4.58
N ARG A 253 29.30 -12.52 3.52
CA ARG A 253 29.52 -13.22 2.24
C ARG A 253 28.24 -13.63 1.51
N LEU A 254 27.09 -12.99 1.84
CA LEU A 254 25.78 -13.22 1.25
C LEU A 254 25.41 -12.02 0.37
N GLU A 255 25.66 -12.09 -0.93
CA GLU A 255 25.49 -10.95 -1.84
C GLU A 255 24.05 -10.36 -1.81
N PRO A 256 22.96 -11.16 -1.71
CA PRO A 256 21.64 -10.59 -1.54
C PRO A 256 21.49 -9.73 -0.26
N MET A 257 22.11 -10.12 0.86
CA MET A 257 22.10 -9.35 2.11
C MET A 257 22.97 -8.10 2.04
N LYS A 258 24.12 -8.16 1.36
CA LYS A 258 24.95 -6.98 1.11
C LYS A 258 24.20 -5.91 0.30
N ARG A 259 23.38 -6.32 -0.70
CA ARG A 259 22.54 -5.39 -1.45
C ARG A 259 21.52 -4.69 -0.56
N VAL A 260 20.88 -5.41 0.36
CA VAL A 260 19.96 -4.81 1.34
C VAL A 260 20.70 -3.82 2.23
N ALA A 261 21.90 -4.17 2.75
CA ALA A 261 22.68 -3.26 3.59
C ALA A 261 23.05 -1.96 2.84
N ARG A 262 23.50 -2.07 1.58
CA ARG A 262 23.79 -0.89 0.73
C ARG A 262 22.54 -0.02 0.51
N MET A 263 21.41 -0.65 0.26
CA MET A 263 20.11 0.03 0.09
C MET A 263 19.72 0.78 1.38
N LEU A 264 19.82 0.14 2.55
CA LEU A 264 19.47 0.78 3.83
C LEU A 264 20.36 1.97 4.14
N ARG A 265 21.70 1.86 3.92
CA ARG A 265 22.63 2.97 4.07
C ARG A 265 22.34 4.14 3.13
N ALA A 266 21.99 3.84 1.86
CA ALA A 266 21.64 4.88 0.89
C ALA A 266 20.38 5.66 1.26
N HIS A 267 19.56 5.12 2.16
CA HIS A 267 18.29 5.73 2.60
C HIS A 267 18.22 5.91 4.12
N GLU A 268 19.38 5.97 4.79
CA GLU A 268 19.44 6.02 6.26
C GLU A 268 18.64 7.17 6.84
N GLU A 269 18.77 8.39 6.32
CA GLU A 269 18.05 9.55 6.84
C GLU A 269 16.53 9.38 6.74
N LEU A 270 16.04 8.82 5.64
CA LEU A 270 14.62 8.53 5.46
C LEU A 270 14.12 7.45 6.44
N LEU A 271 14.97 6.47 6.78
CA LEU A 271 14.69 5.48 7.82
C LEU A 271 14.64 6.12 9.20
N MET A 272 15.60 7.01 9.50
CA MET A 272 15.68 7.68 10.79
C MET A 272 14.51 8.66 11.01
N ASN A 273 13.88 9.16 9.94
CA ASN A 273 12.69 9.99 10.05
C ASN A 273 11.50 9.28 10.70
N TRP A 274 11.41 7.94 10.60
CA TRP A 274 10.41 7.18 11.34
C TRP A 274 10.56 7.33 12.87
N PHE A 275 11.80 7.33 13.37
CA PHE A 275 12.08 7.53 14.80
C PHE A 275 11.85 8.98 15.22
N ARG A 276 12.21 9.95 14.36
CA ARG A 276 11.93 11.39 14.59
C ARG A 276 10.42 11.67 14.64
N ALA A 277 9.61 10.89 13.93
CA ALA A 277 8.16 11.00 13.93
C ALA A 277 7.50 10.31 15.13
N LYS A 278 8.28 9.73 16.06
CA LYS A 278 7.79 9.10 17.31
C LYS A 278 6.61 8.14 17.13
N GLY A 279 6.54 7.44 15.98
CA GLY A 279 5.47 6.50 15.67
C GLY A 279 4.19 7.12 15.07
N GLU A 280 4.15 8.44 14.83
CA GLU A 280 3.01 9.09 14.15
C GLU A 280 2.87 8.63 12.69
N ILE A 281 3.95 8.19 12.06
CA ILE A 281 3.92 7.60 10.73
C ILE A 281 3.62 6.10 10.83
N SER A 282 2.44 5.68 10.39
CA SER A 282 2.04 4.27 10.34
C SER A 282 2.08 3.74 8.91
N SER A 283 3.10 2.96 8.57
CA SER A 283 3.15 2.21 7.30
C SER A 283 2.02 1.18 7.18
N GLY A 284 1.53 0.66 8.30
CA GLY A 284 0.39 -0.26 8.31
C GLY A 284 -0.92 0.36 7.81
N ALA A 285 -1.04 1.70 7.80
CA ALA A 285 -2.19 2.38 7.23
C ALA A 285 -2.24 2.26 5.71
N VAL A 286 -1.11 2.44 5.03
CA VAL A 286 -0.99 2.29 3.57
C VAL A 286 -1.29 0.85 3.16
N GLU A 287 -0.66 -0.14 3.82
CA GLU A 287 -0.92 -1.56 3.56
C GLU A 287 -2.40 -1.93 3.79
N GLY A 288 -3.01 -1.43 4.87
CA GLY A 288 -4.43 -1.65 5.16
C GLY A 288 -5.34 -1.10 4.07
N LEU A 289 -5.05 0.09 3.51
CA LEU A 289 -5.79 0.68 2.41
C LEU A 289 -5.57 -0.09 1.10
N ASN A 290 -4.34 -0.52 0.82
CA ASN A 290 -4.04 -1.37 -0.34
C ASN A 290 -4.76 -2.71 -0.28
N ASN A 291 -4.88 -3.31 0.90
CA ASN A 291 -5.66 -4.54 1.08
C ASN A 291 -7.16 -4.31 0.80
N LYS A 292 -7.72 -3.18 1.20
CA LYS A 292 -9.11 -2.81 0.83
C LYS A 292 -9.27 -2.65 -0.69
N ILE A 293 -8.31 -2.03 -1.38
CA ILE A 293 -8.32 -1.96 -2.86
C ILE A 293 -8.33 -3.36 -3.49
N ARG A 294 -7.49 -4.27 -2.98
CA ARG A 294 -7.48 -5.66 -3.46
C ARG A 294 -8.83 -6.36 -3.25
N VAL A 295 -9.50 -6.10 -2.12
CA VAL A 295 -10.85 -6.65 -1.86
C VAL A 295 -11.86 -6.07 -2.85
N VAL A 296 -11.87 -4.75 -3.08
CA VAL A 296 -12.74 -4.10 -4.08
C VAL A 296 -12.53 -4.71 -5.47
N THR A 297 -11.27 -4.82 -5.91
CA THR A 297 -10.93 -5.37 -7.23
C THR A 297 -11.34 -6.84 -7.35
N ARG A 298 -11.15 -7.65 -6.31
CA ARG A 298 -11.56 -9.08 -6.33
C ARG A 298 -13.07 -9.24 -6.36
N ARG A 299 -13.81 -8.47 -5.57
CA ARG A 299 -15.27 -8.49 -5.54
C ARG A 299 -15.88 -8.11 -6.90
N SER A 300 -15.20 -7.23 -7.63
CA SER A 300 -15.63 -6.79 -8.97
C SER A 300 -15.09 -7.70 -10.09
N TYR A 301 -14.41 -8.81 -9.77
CA TYR A 301 -13.72 -9.68 -10.75
C TYR A 301 -12.75 -8.91 -11.68
N GLY A 302 -12.25 -7.76 -11.22
CA GLY A 302 -11.45 -6.80 -11.98
C GLY A 302 -12.28 -5.69 -12.61
N PHE A 303 -11.58 -4.76 -13.25
CA PHE A 303 -12.20 -3.63 -13.95
C PHE A 303 -11.70 -3.59 -15.39
N ARG A 304 -12.60 -3.34 -16.34
CA ARG A 304 -12.25 -3.22 -17.76
C ARG A 304 -11.61 -1.88 -18.08
N THR A 305 -11.99 -0.81 -17.39
CA THR A 305 -11.53 0.55 -17.63
C THR A 305 -10.97 1.17 -16.36
N TYR A 306 -10.00 2.07 -16.53
CA TYR A 306 -9.47 2.87 -15.42
C TYR A 306 -10.59 3.67 -14.74
N ARG A 307 -11.50 4.28 -15.51
CA ARG A 307 -12.60 5.11 -14.98
C ARG A 307 -13.49 4.34 -14.03
N ALA A 308 -13.91 3.13 -14.39
CA ALA A 308 -14.73 2.29 -13.52
C ALA A 308 -13.99 1.93 -12.21
N MET A 309 -12.69 1.64 -12.30
CA MET A 309 -11.86 1.38 -11.12
C MET A 309 -11.72 2.62 -10.25
N GLU A 310 -11.42 3.77 -10.82
CA GLU A 310 -11.29 5.06 -10.12
C GLU A 310 -12.56 5.37 -9.30
N ILE A 311 -13.74 5.28 -9.94
CA ILE A 311 -15.03 5.50 -9.30
C ILE A 311 -15.23 4.52 -8.13
N ALA A 312 -14.98 3.21 -8.34
CA ALA A 312 -15.13 2.21 -7.30
C ALA A 312 -14.20 2.44 -6.11
N LEU A 313 -12.96 2.89 -6.37
CA LEU A 313 -11.99 3.20 -5.33
C LEU A 313 -12.38 4.43 -4.52
N TYR A 314 -12.78 5.52 -5.15
CA TYR A 314 -13.26 6.70 -4.44
C TYR A 314 -14.52 6.41 -3.65
N HIS A 315 -15.47 5.67 -4.23
CA HIS A 315 -16.71 5.29 -3.57
C HIS A 315 -16.47 4.49 -2.28
N THR A 316 -15.51 3.56 -2.31
CA THR A 316 -15.25 2.66 -1.18
C THR A 316 -14.27 3.25 -0.16
N LEU A 317 -13.26 4.00 -0.62
CA LEU A 317 -12.12 4.41 0.19
C LEU A 317 -12.00 5.92 0.37
N GLY A 318 -12.72 6.73 -0.42
CA GLY A 318 -12.62 8.18 -0.41
C GLY A 318 -13.19 8.82 0.85
N ARG A 319 -14.04 8.14 1.61
CA ARG A 319 -14.84 8.72 2.70
C ARG A 319 -15.47 10.04 2.26
N LEU A 320 -16.10 9.99 1.10
CA LEU A 320 -16.74 11.15 0.50
C LEU A 320 -17.98 11.54 1.30
N PRO A 321 -18.32 12.85 1.39
CA PRO A 321 -19.61 13.27 1.90
C PRO A 321 -20.74 12.69 1.04
N GLU A 322 -21.90 12.53 1.65
CA GLU A 322 -23.10 12.00 1.01
C GLU A 322 -24.09 13.12 0.75
N PRO A 323 -24.83 13.07 -0.36
CA PRO A 323 -25.88 14.04 -0.63
C PRO A 323 -26.92 14.10 0.50
N PRO A 324 -27.42 15.30 0.89
CA PRO A 324 -28.28 15.47 2.06
C PRO A 324 -29.65 14.78 1.95
N TRP A 325 -30.14 14.58 0.74
CA TRP A 325 -31.43 13.93 0.46
C TRP A 325 -31.38 12.41 0.36
N THR A 326 -30.22 11.80 0.59
CA THR A 326 -30.14 10.35 0.66
C THR A 326 -30.64 9.87 2.02
N HIS A 327 -31.76 9.11 2.04
CA HIS A 327 -32.27 8.52 3.28
C HIS A 327 -31.19 7.65 3.95
N ARG A 328 -30.98 7.86 5.24
CA ARG A 328 -30.22 6.95 6.07
C ARG A 328 -31.16 5.81 6.42
N PHE A 329 -31.02 4.69 5.74
CA PHE A 329 -31.59 3.45 6.25
C PHE A 329 -30.74 3.04 7.44
N CYS A 330 -31.34 2.93 8.60
CA CYS A 330 -30.72 2.48 9.84
C CYS A 330 -30.17 1.08 9.73
#